data_1ee235e3ed2744ea21200499398bcbc9
#
_entry.id   1ee235e3ed2744ea21200499398bcbc9
#
_cell.length_a   1.000
_cell.length_b   1.000
_cell.length_c   1.000
_cell.angle_alpha   90.00
_cell.angle_beta   90.00
_cell.angle_gamma   90.00
#
_symmetry.space_group_name_H-M   'P 1'
#
loop_
_entity.id
_entity.type
_entity.pdbx_description
1 polymer ?
#
loop_
_entity_poly.entity_id
_entity_poly.type
_entity_poly.pdbx_seq_one_letter_code
_entity_poly.pdbx_strand_id
1 'polypeptide(L)'
;MAGLAVVAVAVLGVAGWAAVRTAAPTPAYVERPEVVARPPVVLVENLPQLAASLTAHRRFMGGVLVARGDQVLFRRVQGPADVAAGRPLDLDTPFRLASVSKQFTAAAILTLQDQGKLSVDDPVCRWIQPCPAAWSAIRIRHLLSHTSGIPDLMARPAWGLKRVTPTTLEQLTEDSKLYGLQFEPGTKVRYDNAGFNLAAAIVEKASGMPFERYLRTVLFQPLGLDHTGLGDTPGVAVGYANFPQGLAAQTQPNVSVVTGAGALYSTLDDMLAWERALHGGRVLSRASYEQMIADHAPADTPEERGRPRRDWGYGIFTNRLGRQVTPSFEALQIYHTGSWSGFRNLVLYQPDEQITVIVLSNNYHQRDEVFLLAQQAMAEALGKPFPTTLDR
;
A
#
# COMPACT_ATOMS: atom_id res chain seq x y z
N MET A 1 -39.16 71.33 38.81
CA MET A 1 -37.71 71.07 38.83
C MET A 1 -37.50 69.72 38.22
N ALA A 2 -37.12 69.70 36.95
CA ALA A 2 -36.97 68.47 36.15
C ALA A 2 -35.48 68.07 36.13
N GLY A 3 -35.19 66.85 36.59
CA GLY A 3 -33.84 66.28 36.54
C GLY A 3 -33.70 65.44 35.27
N LEU A 4 -32.80 65.85 34.35
CA LEU A 4 -32.40 65.07 33.19
C LEU A 4 -31.53 63.89 33.62
N ALA A 5 -31.95 62.69 33.27
CA ALA A 5 -31.10 61.48 33.33
C ALA A 5 -30.33 61.32 32.01
N VAL A 6 -29.00 61.37 32.09
CA VAL A 6 -28.12 61.09 30.96
C VAL A 6 -27.92 59.60 30.88
N VAL A 7 -28.36 58.99 29.77
CA VAL A 7 -28.08 57.57 29.45
C VAL A 7 -26.76 57.49 28.69
N ALA A 8 -25.76 56.93 29.31
CA ALA A 8 -24.49 56.61 28.67
C ALA A 8 -24.62 55.29 27.87
N VAL A 9 -24.52 55.38 26.54
CA VAL A 9 -24.45 54.22 25.64
C VAL A 9 -22.99 53.73 25.60
N ALA A 10 -22.71 52.59 26.19
CA ALA A 10 -21.42 51.94 26.03
C ALA A 10 -21.34 51.22 24.67
N VAL A 11 -20.50 51.76 23.80
CA VAL A 11 -20.15 51.08 22.53
C VAL A 11 -19.13 49.99 22.85
N LEU A 12 -19.56 48.73 22.83
CA LEU A 12 -18.68 47.59 22.88
C LEU A 12 -17.99 47.43 21.54
N GLY A 13 -16.72 47.79 21.46
CA GLY A 13 -15.88 47.55 20.31
C GLY A 13 -15.67 46.05 20.13
N VAL A 14 -16.15 45.49 19.00
CA VAL A 14 -15.85 44.16 18.55
C VAL A 14 -14.39 44.16 18.06
N ALA A 15 -13.46 43.70 18.89
CA ALA A 15 -12.10 43.43 18.48
C ALA A 15 -12.11 42.24 17.52
N GLY A 16 -12.00 42.57 16.23
CA GLY A 16 -11.82 41.56 15.17
C GLY A 16 -10.51 40.80 15.39
N TRP A 17 -10.59 39.54 15.73
CA TRP A 17 -9.46 38.63 15.68
C TRP A 17 -9.13 38.40 14.19
N ALA A 18 -8.15 39.13 13.67
CA ALA A 18 -7.48 38.77 12.43
C ALA A 18 -6.71 37.47 12.68
N ALA A 19 -7.30 36.34 12.26
CA ALA A 19 -6.60 35.08 12.22
C ALA A 19 -5.41 35.24 11.24
N VAL A 20 -4.21 35.39 11.76
CA VAL A 20 -2.98 35.26 11.01
C VAL A 20 -2.96 33.82 10.48
N ARG A 21 -3.41 33.63 9.25
CA ARG A 21 -3.16 32.40 8.51
C ARG A 21 -1.65 32.37 8.27
N THR A 22 -0.89 31.70 9.13
CA THR A 22 0.45 31.28 8.78
C THR A 22 0.29 30.35 7.58
N ALA A 23 0.67 30.83 6.42
CA ALA A 23 0.76 30.01 5.23
C ALA A 23 1.67 28.81 5.56
N ALA A 24 1.18 27.60 5.32
CA ALA A 24 2.02 26.41 5.43
C ALA A 24 3.27 26.67 4.57
N PRO A 25 4.47 26.31 5.03
CA PRO A 25 5.68 26.52 4.26
C PRO A 25 5.52 25.90 2.89
N THR A 26 5.72 26.70 1.85
CA THR A 26 5.70 26.23 0.46
C THR A 26 6.73 25.11 0.36
N PRO A 27 6.38 23.92 -0.15
CA PRO A 27 7.35 22.84 -0.28
C PRO A 27 8.53 23.35 -1.13
N ALA A 28 9.75 23.09 -0.64
CA ALA A 28 10.95 23.42 -1.40
C ALA A 28 10.95 22.59 -2.68
N TYR A 29 10.75 23.23 -3.82
CA TYR A 29 10.90 22.60 -5.14
C TYR A 29 12.38 22.57 -5.50
N VAL A 30 12.87 21.38 -5.82
CA VAL A 30 14.21 21.21 -6.39
C VAL A 30 14.04 21.19 -7.90
N GLU A 31 14.79 21.99 -8.63
CA GLU A 31 14.90 21.84 -10.08
C GLU A 31 15.11 20.37 -10.39
N ARG A 32 14.39 19.82 -11.39
CA ARG A 32 14.57 18.42 -11.75
C ARG A 32 16.07 18.22 -11.97
N PRO A 33 16.75 17.41 -11.16
CA PRO A 33 18.17 17.24 -11.37
C PRO A 33 18.34 16.78 -12.81
N GLU A 34 19.16 17.49 -13.58
CA GLU A 34 19.74 16.90 -14.78
C GLU A 34 20.31 15.57 -14.29
N VAL A 35 19.68 14.47 -14.76
CA VAL A 35 20.09 13.13 -14.33
C VAL A 35 21.49 12.96 -14.88
N VAL A 36 22.49 13.40 -14.13
CA VAL A 36 23.85 12.91 -14.32
C VAL A 36 23.72 11.42 -14.05
N ALA A 37 23.56 10.67 -15.13
CA ALA A 37 23.36 9.25 -15.11
C ALA A 37 24.60 8.61 -14.51
N ARG A 38 24.63 8.47 -13.19
CA ARG A 38 25.46 7.41 -12.61
C ARG A 38 24.88 6.12 -13.17
N PRO A 39 25.72 5.24 -13.74
CA PRO A 39 25.22 3.98 -14.25
C PRO A 39 24.43 3.32 -13.12
N PRO A 40 23.23 2.79 -13.41
CA PRO A 40 22.45 2.09 -12.41
C PRO A 40 23.30 0.94 -11.85
N VAL A 41 23.11 0.61 -10.58
CA VAL A 41 23.72 -0.59 -10.01
C VAL A 41 23.05 -1.79 -10.67
N VAL A 42 23.69 -2.33 -11.70
CA VAL A 42 23.22 -3.48 -12.46
C VAL A 42 23.78 -4.72 -11.80
N LEU A 43 22.93 -5.63 -11.37
CA LEU A 43 23.37 -6.90 -10.81
C LEU A 43 23.02 -8.10 -11.68
N VAL A 44 21.84 -8.09 -12.35
CA VAL A 44 21.39 -9.12 -13.28
C VAL A 44 20.56 -8.47 -14.39
N GLU A 45 20.87 -8.69 -15.66
CA GLU A 45 20.12 -8.13 -16.80
C GLU A 45 19.93 -9.16 -17.92
N ASN A 46 19.23 -10.25 -17.59
CA ASN A 46 18.89 -11.29 -18.57
C ASN A 46 17.58 -10.99 -19.34
N LEU A 47 17.04 -9.76 -19.20
CA LEU A 47 15.86 -9.25 -19.92
C LEU A 47 16.26 -7.98 -20.70
N PRO A 48 16.79 -8.10 -21.92
CA PRO A 48 17.40 -6.98 -22.65
C PRO A 48 16.40 -5.90 -23.09
N GLN A 49 15.14 -6.26 -23.39
CA GLN A 49 14.13 -5.27 -23.76
C GLN A 49 13.72 -4.42 -22.54
N LEU A 50 13.58 -5.05 -21.37
CA LEU A 50 13.32 -4.37 -20.10
C LEU A 50 14.50 -3.44 -19.73
N ALA A 51 15.74 -3.92 -19.91
CA ALA A 51 16.94 -3.13 -19.68
C ALA A 51 16.97 -1.88 -20.57
N ALA A 52 16.67 -2.04 -21.85
CA ALA A 52 16.58 -0.93 -22.80
C ALA A 52 15.45 0.04 -22.44
N SER A 53 14.27 -0.48 -22.07
CA SER A 53 13.13 0.32 -21.64
C SER A 53 13.47 1.15 -20.41
N LEU A 54 14.05 0.56 -19.36
CA LEU A 54 14.47 1.29 -18.15
C LEU A 54 15.52 2.36 -18.46
N THR A 55 16.45 2.07 -19.37
CA THR A 55 17.47 3.05 -19.82
C THR A 55 16.83 4.23 -20.55
N ALA A 56 15.75 3.99 -21.32
CA ALA A 56 14.98 5.05 -21.96
C ALA A 56 14.15 5.86 -20.96
N HIS A 57 13.66 5.24 -19.90
CA HIS A 57 12.89 5.89 -18.82
C HIS A 57 13.82 6.56 -17.78
N ARG A 58 14.70 7.46 -18.22
CA ARG A 58 15.72 8.13 -17.38
C ARG A 58 15.18 8.83 -16.13
N ARG A 59 13.89 9.15 -16.10
CA ARG A 59 13.22 9.80 -14.96
C ARG A 59 12.59 8.83 -14.00
N PHE A 60 12.63 7.54 -14.27
CA PHE A 60 12.15 6.54 -13.33
C PHE A 60 13.01 6.58 -12.07
N MET A 61 12.35 6.64 -10.92
CA MET A 61 12.97 6.65 -9.59
C MET A 61 12.46 5.42 -8.84
N GLY A 62 13.31 4.41 -8.72
CA GLY A 62 12.86 3.15 -8.11
C GLY A 62 13.72 1.96 -8.47
N GLY A 63 13.17 0.78 -8.20
CA GLY A 63 13.79 -0.50 -8.50
C GLY A 63 12.84 -1.47 -9.19
N VAL A 64 13.41 -2.32 -10.02
CA VAL A 64 12.72 -3.43 -10.70
C VAL A 64 13.47 -4.71 -10.42
N LEU A 65 12.74 -5.74 -9.99
CA LEU A 65 13.24 -7.09 -9.82
C LEU A 65 12.30 -8.09 -10.50
N VAL A 66 12.87 -9.02 -11.26
CA VAL A 66 12.15 -10.11 -11.92
C VAL A 66 12.82 -11.43 -11.60
N ALA A 67 12.04 -12.42 -11.19
CA ALA A 67 12.55 -13.77 -10.93
C ALA A 67 11.61 -14.83 -11.49
N ARG A 68 12.16 -15.98 -11.88
CA ARG A 68 11.42 -17.20 -12.18
C ARG A 68 11.82 -18.28 -11.17
N GLY A 69 10.91 -18.69 -10.30
CA GLY A 69 11.25 -19.55 -9.18
C GLY A 69 12.43 -18.98 -8.38
N ASP A 70 13.51 -19.74 -8.24
CA ASP A 70 14.72 -19.30 -7.52
C ASP A 70 15.71 -18.48 -8.36
N GLN A 71 15.50 -18.40 -9.68
CA GLN A 71 16.39 -17.67 -10.57
C GLN A 71 15.98 -16.19 -10.68
N VAL A 72 16.87 -15.27 -10.30
CA VAL A 72 16.73 -13.84 -10.62
C VAL A 72 17.08 -13.62 -12.09
N LEU A 73 16.14 -13.07 -12.87
CA LEU A 73 16.31 -12.75 -14.29
C LEU A 73 16.74 -11.29 -14.48
N PHE A 74 16.27 -10.41 -13.60
CA PHE A 74 16.55 -8.98 -13.71
C PHE A 74 16.52 -8.34 -12.31
N ARG A 75 17.47 -7.45 -12.04
CA ARG A 75 17.51 -6.66 -10.79
C ARG A 75 18.27 -5.37 -11.02
N ARG A 76 17.57 -4.24 -10.91
CA ARG A 76 18.13 -2.91 -11.16
C ARG A 76 17.43 -1.86 -10.31
N VAL A 77 18.19 -0.89 -9.80
CA VAL A 77 17.67 0.35 -9.19
C VAL A 77 18.23 1.55 -9.92
N GLN A 78 17.48 2.64 -10.00
CA GLN A 78 17.93 3.89 -10.59
C GLN A 78 17.25 5.11 -9.96
N GLY A 79 17.95 6.23 -9.97
CA GLY A 79 17.49 7.50 -9.43
C GLY A 79 17.95 7.74 -7.99
N PRO A 80 17.56 8.89 -7.40
CA PRO A 80 17.94 9.27 -6.05
C PRO A 80 17.02 8.60 -5.02
N ALA A 81 17.63 8.13 -3.92
CA ALA A 81 16.92 7.79 -2.70
C ALA A 81 16.62 9.04 -1.87
N ASP A 82 17.54 10.01 -1.88
CA ASP A 82 17.39 11.33 -1.24
C ASP A 82 18.13 12.38 -2.05
N VAL A 83 17.37 13.27 -2.70
CA VAL A 83 17.93 14.35 -3.54
C VAL A 83 18.68 15.36 -2.68
N ALA A 84 18.14 15.73 -1.52
CA ALA A 84 18.74 16.75 -0.66
C ALA A 84 20.07 16.27 -0.05
N ALA A 85 20.17 15.00 0.28
CA ALA A 85 21.38 14.37 0.80
C ALA A 85 22.34 13.89 -0.33
N GLY A 86 21.94 13.98 -1.59
CA GLY A 86 22.71 13.43 -2.72
C GLY A 86 22.85 11.90 -2.67
N ARG A 87 21.97 11.20 -1.94
CA ARG A 87 22.03 9.74 -1.77
C ARG A 87 21.32 9.05 -2.94
N PRO A 88 22.03 8.21 -3.73
CA PRO A 88 21.42 7.40 -4.76
C PRO A 88 20.63 6.25 -4.16
N LEU A 89 19.72 5.67 -4.94
CA LEU A 89 19.14 4.35 -4.65
C LEU A 89 20.23 3.27 -4.78
N ASP A 90 20.18 2.32 -3.87
CA ASP A 90 20.91 1.06 -3.90
C ASP A 90 19.96 -0.11 -3.64
N LEU A 91 20.45 -1.34 -3.66
CA LEU A 91 19.62 -2.53 -3.51
C LEU A 91 19.10 -2.73 -2.07
N ASP A 92 19.82 -2.18 -1.10
CA ASP A 92 19.45 -2.25 0.31
C ASP A 92 18.55 -1.09 0.73
N THR A 93 18.26 -0.16 -0.20
CA THR A 93 17.37 0.97 0.08
C THR A 93 15.93 0.47 0.29
N PRO A 94 15.34 0.66 1.49
CA PRO A 94 13.96 0.30 1.71
C PRO A 94 12.98 1.32 1.09
N PHE A 95 11.86 0.83 0.60
CA PHE A 95 10.75 1.62 0.09
C PHE A 95 9.52 1.46 0.98
N ARG A 96 8.70 2.51 1.12
CA ARG A 96 7.35 2.38 1.68
C ARG A 96 6.50 1.48 0.78
N LEU A 97 6.04 0.35 1.30
CA LEU A 97 5.23 -0.60 0.53
C LEU A 97 3.81 -0.10 0.30
N ALA A 98 3.33 0.81 1.17
CA ALA A 98 1.93 1.22 1.14
C ALA A 98 1.00 0.00 1.16
N SER A 99 -0.05 -0.02 0.35
CA SER A 99 -1.07 -1.08 0.40
C SER A 99 -0.58 -2.49 0.03
N VAL A 100 0.64 -2.66 -0.50
CA VAL A 100 1.27 -4.00 -0.60
C VAL A 100 1.41 -4.65 0.79
N SER A 101 1.44 -3.86 1.87
CA SER A 101 1.43 -4.34 3.26
C SER A 101 0.23 -5.22 3.60
N LYS A 102 -0.89 -5.09 2.88
CA LYS A 102 -2.13 -5.81 3.18
C LYS A 102 -1.98 -7.33 3.06
N GLN A 103 -1.14 -7.81 2.14
CA GLN A 103 -0.88 -9.25 2.02
C GLN A 103 -0.21 -9.82 3.30
N PHE A 104 0.65 -9.05 3.97
CA PHE A 104 1.27 -9.46 5.23
C PHE A 104 0.25 -9.49 6.37
N THR A 105 -0.64 -8.52 6.45
CA THR A 105 -1.73 -8.51 7.45
C THR A 105 -2.70 -9.66 7.25
N ALA A 106 -3.07 -9.95 6.00
CA ALA A 106 -3.91 -11.09 5.67
C ALA A 106 -3.20 -12.42 6.02
N ALA A 107 -1.93 -12.56 5.68
CA ALA A 107 -1.14 -13.72 6.03
C ALA A 107 -1.01 -13.89 7.57
N ALA A 108 -0.88 -12.79 8.33
CA ALA A 108 -0.86 -12.86 9.80
C ALA A 108 -2.19 -13.41 10.38
N ILE A 109 -3.32 -13.01 9.83
CA ILE A 109 -4.63 -13.60 10.21
C ILE A 109 -4.66 -15.10 9.85
N LEU A 110 -4.25 -15.44 8.64
CA LEU A 110 -4.30 -16.82 8.16
C LEU A 110 -3.31 -17.75 8.88
N THR A 111 -2.15 -17.24 9.30
CA THR A 111 -1.23 -18.02 10.16
C THR A 111 -1.84 -18.30 11.55
N LEU A 112 -2.62 -17.35 12.10
CA LEU A 112 -3.38 -17.59 13.33
C LEU A 112 -4.51 -18.59 13.12
N GLN A 113 -5.15 -18.60 11.95
CA GLN A 113 -6.12 -19.62 11.57
C GLN A 113 -5.46 -21.00 11.47
N ASP A 114 -4.32 -21.13 10.79
CA ASP A 114 -3.57 -22.38 10.70
C ASP A 114 -3.13 -22.92 12.07
N GLN A 115 -2.94 -22.02 13.05
CA GLN A 115 -2.65 -22.35 14.44
C GLN A 115 -3.91 -22.69 15.26
N GLY A 116 -5.12 -22.61 14.69
CA GLY A 116 -6.38 -22.84 15.37
C GLY A 116 -6.78 -21.76 16.40
N LYS A 117 -6.13 -20.58 16.38
CA LYS A 117 -6.38 -19.49 17.33
C LYS A 117 -7.61 -18.65 16.95
N LEU A 118 -7.93 -18.57 15.69
CA LEU A 118 -9.10 -17.90 15.14
C LEU A 118 -9.56 -18.58 13.85
N SER A 119 -10.70 -18.18 13.32
CA SER A 119 -11.18 -18.48 11.97
C SER A 119 -11.50 -17.17 11.25
N VAL A 120 -11.29 -17.12 9.94
CA VAL A 120 -11.76 -15.97 9.12
C VAL A 120 -13.28 -15.81 9.18
N ASP A 121 -14.00 -16.86 9.60
CA ASP A 121 -15.44 -16.87 9.83
C ASP A 121 -15.87 -16.40 11.22
N ASP A 122 -14.92 -16.14 12.12
CA ASP A 122 -15.24 -15.57 13.42
C ASP A 122 -15.91 -14.21 13.26
N PRO A 123 -16.95 -13.92 14.06
CA PRO A 123 -17.50 -12.57 14.15
C PRO A 123 -16.44 -11.59 14.65
N VAL A 124 -16.33 -10.43 14.02
CA VAL A 124 -15.42 -9.36 14.45
C VAL A 124 -15.68 -8.96 15.90
N CYS A 125 -16.96 -9.02 16.33
CA CYS A 125 -17.38 -8.72 17.70
C CYS A 125 -16.82 -9.69 18.77
N ARG A 126 -16.29 -10.86 18.39
CA ARG A 126 -15.55 -11.73 19.30
C ARG A 126 -14.23 -11.09 19.77
N TRP A 127 -13.63 -10.29 18.91
CA TRP A 127 -12.28 -9.76 19.08
C TRP A 127 -12.26 -8.27 19.43
N ILE A 128 -13.22 -7.50 18.92
CA ILE A 128 -13.32 -6.04 19.08
C ILE A 128 -14.45 -5.72 20.06
N GLN A 129 -14.09 -5.20 21.24
CA GLN A 129 -15.06 -4.83 22.29
C GLN A 129 -14.80 -3.40 22.78
N PRO A 130 -15.85 -2.64 23.18
CA PRO A 130 -17.26 -2.93 22.92
C PRO A 130 -17.55 -2.92 21.42
N CYS A 131 -18.44 -3.81 20.96
CA CYS A 131 -18.76 -3.96 19.54
C CYS A 131 -20.04 -3.19 19.19
N PRO A 132 -20.02 -2.33 18.14
CA PRO A 132 -21.25 -1.70 17.67
C PRO A 132 -22.27 -2.75 17.20
N ALA A 133 -23.55 -2.56 17.53
CA ALA A 133 -24.60 -3.49 17.11
C ALA A 133 -24.65 -3.71 15.58
N ALA A 134 -24.36 -2.67 14.80
CA ALA A 134 -24.26 -2.74 13.35
C ALA A 134 -23.18 -3.70 12.82
N TRP A 135 -22.16 -4.03 13.65
CA TRP A 135 -21.06 -4.92 13.26
C TRP A 135 -21.33 -6.40 13.53
N SER A 136 -22.48 -6.74 14.11
CA SER A 136 -22.82 -8.13 14.51
C SER A 136 -22.71 -9.16 13.38
N ALA A 137 -22.95 -8.76 12.12
CA ALA A 137 -22.85 -9.62 10.95
C ALA A 137 -21.44 -9.60 10.29
N ILE A 138 -20.53 -8.71 10.72
CA ILE A 138 -19.20 -8.62 10.14
C ILE A 138 -18.35 -9.80 10.64
N ARG A 139 -17.72 -10.51 9.70
CA ARG A 139 -16.72 -11.55 9.95
C ARG A 139 -15.33 -11.08 9.53
N ILE A 140 -14.28 -11.70 10.06
CA ILE A 140 -12.88 -11.36 9.71
C ILE A 140 -12.67 -11.39 8.20
N ARG A 141 -13.22 -12.38 7.48
CA ARG A 141 -13.14 -12.45 6.02
C ARG A 141 -13.64 -11.20 5.31
N HIS A 142 -14.66 -10.53 5.86
CA HIS A 142 -15.19 -9.31 5.25
C HIS A 142 -14.23 -8.13 5.37
N LEU A 143 -13.40 -8.08 6.42
CA LEU A 143 -12.33 -7.09 6.56
C LEU A 143 -11.24 -7.30 5.50
N LEU A 144 -10.83 -8.57 5.29
CA LEU A 144 -9.73 -8.94 4.40
C LEU A 144 -10.08 -8.84 2.92
N SER A 145 -11.36 -8.93 2.55
CA SER A 145 -11.87 -8.88 1.17
C SER A 145 -12.55 -7.54 0.82
N HIS A 146 -12.47 -6.54 1.70
CA HIS A 146 -13.12 -5.23 1.48
C HIS A 146 -14.64 -5.28 1.32
N THR A 147 -15.29 -6.25 1.96
CA THR A 147 -16.75 -6.46 1.92
C THR A 147 -17.45 -6.19 3.26
N SER A 148 -16.76 -5.56 4.21
CA SER A 148 -17.29 -5.28 5.55
C SER A 148 -18.39 -4.22 5.61
N GLY A 149 -18.41 -3.30 4.67
CA GLY A 149 -19.25 -2.09 4.72
C GLY A 149 -18.71 -0.99 5.64
N ILE A 150 -17.64 -1.23 6.40
CA ILE A 150 -16.98 -0.20 7.22
C ILE A 150 -16.38 0.87 6.31
N PRO A 151 -16.65 2.15 6.56
CA PRO A 151 -16.12 3.21 5.71
C PRO A 151 -14.62 3.45 5.94
N ASP A 152 -13.90 3.77 4.87
CA ASP A 152 -12.49 4.14 4.96
C ASP A 152 -12.32 5.45 5.74
N LEU A 153 -11.52 5.43 6.79
CA LEU A 153 -11.20 6.62 7.59
C LEU A 153 -10.48 7.69 6.77
N MET A 154 -9.69 7.31 5.76
CA MET A 154 -8.99 8.24 4.87
C MET A 154 -9.95 9.10 4.04
N ALA A 155 -11.18 8.64 3.81
CA ALA A 155 -12.22 9.38 3.10
C ALA A 155 -13.02 10.34 4.02
N ARG A 156 -12.68 10.44 5.30
CA ARG A 156 -13.42 11.27 6.26
C ARG A 156 -12.79 12.65 6.43
N PRO A 157 -13.60 13.69 6.72
CA PRO A 157 -13.09 15.07 6.89
C PRO A 157 -12.00 15.19 7.97
N ALA A 158 -12.10 14.40 9.05
CA ALA A 158 -11.13 14.39 10.13
C ALA A 158 -9.75 13.84 9.72
N TRP A 159 -9.63 13.17 8.56
CA TRP A 159 -8.38 12.61 8.07
C TRP A 159 -7.27 13.65 7.93
N GLY A 160 -7.61 14.86 7.48
CA GLY A 160 -6.64 15.95 7.29
C GLY A 160 -5.78 16.25 8.53
N LEU A 161 -6.37 16.20 9.72
CA LEU A 161 -5.66 16.36 10.99
C LEU A 161 -5.05 15.05 11.47
N LYS A 162 -5.79 13.94 11.34
CA LYS A 162 -5.37 12.64 11.84
C LYS A 162 -4.11 12.11 11.15
N ARG A 163 -3.97 12.32 9.87
CA ARG A 163 -2.84 11.81 9.06
C ARG A 163 -1.47 12.30 9.51
N VAL A 164 -1.38 13.38 10.27
CA VAL A 164 -0.11 13.95 10.77
C VAL A 164 0.14 13.65 12.24
N THR A 165 -0.80 13.00 12.91
CA THR A 165 -0.73 12.69 14.34
C THR A 165 -0.44 11.20 14.53
N PRO A 166 0.56 10.81 15.34
CA PRO A 166 0.73 9.42 15.74
C PRO A 166 -0.55 8.85 16.36
N THR A 167 -0.89 7.62 16.00
CA THR A 167 -2.09 6.95 16.50
C THR A 167 -1.80 5.47 16.79
N THR A 168 -2.68 4.82 17.52
CA THR A 168 -2.59 3.39 17.84
C THR A 168 -3.66 2.61 17.12
N LEU A 169 -3.51 1.28 17.03
CA LEU A 169 -4.56 0.40 16.49
C LEU A 169 -5.85 0.50 17.32
N GLU A 170 -5.73 0.70 18.63
CA GLU A 170 -6.89 0.92 19.49
C GLU A 170 -7.64 2.20 19.10
N GLN A 171 -6.94 3.34 18.92
CA GLN A 171 -7.54 4.59 18.48
C GLN A 171 -8.18 4.48 17.09
N LEU A 172 -7.51 3.80 16.14
CA LEU A 172 -8.08 3.54 14.80
C LEU A 172 -9.32 2.66 14.86
N THR A 173 -9.34 1.71 15.80
CA THR A 173 -10.50 0.86 16.06
C THR A 173 -11.67 1.69 16.58
N GLU A 174 -11.44 2.53 17.60
CA GLU A 174 -12.48 3.42 18.15
C GLU A 174 -13.00 4.42 17.10
N ASP A 175 -12.12 5.00 16.29
CA ASP A 175 -12.52 5.88 15.20
C ASP A 175 -13.40 5.17 14.15
N SER A 176 -13.11 3.90 13.87
CA SER A 176 -13.90 3.11 12.93
C SER A 176 -15.33 2.85 13.42
N LYS A 177 -15.52 2.78 14.75
CA LYS A 177 -16.84 2.59 15.39
C LYS A 177 -17.76 3.83 15.29
N LEU A 178 -17.20 5.00 15.02
CA LEU A 178 -17.96 6.27 14.97
C LEU A 178 -18.87 6.37 13.73
N TYR A 179 -18.72 5.48 12.76
CA TYR A 179 -19.43 5.57 11.49
C TYR A 179 -20.29 4.34 11.23
N GLY A 180 -21.51 4.56 10.71
CA GLY A 180 -22.39 3.49 10.24
C GLY A 180 -21.81 2.77 9.01
N LEU A 181 -22.30 1.55 8.80
CA LEU A 181 -21.93 0.77 7.61
C LEU A 181 -22.49 1.44 6.34
N GLN A 182 -21.72 1.35 5.25
CA GLN A 182 -22.11 1.88 3.94
C GLN A 182 -23.00 0.91 3.14
N PHE A 183 -22.92 -0.37 3.48
CA PHE A 183 -23.71 -1.47 2.92
C PHE A 183 -23.65 -2.67 3.86
N GLU A 184 -24.56 -3.63 3.68
CA GLU A 184 -24.59 -4.87 4.42
C GLU A 184 -23.34 -5.72 4.18
N PRO A 185 -22.72 -6.29 5.23
CA PRO A 185 -21.50 -7.10 5.08
C PRO A 185 -21.66 -8.24 4.06
N GLY A 186 -20.70 -8.38 3.17
CA GLY A 186 -20.71 -9.40 2.13
C GLY A 186 -21.52 -9.08 0.88
N THR A 187 -22.25 -7.94 0.82
CA THR A 187 -23.13 -7.62 -0.31
C THR A 187 -22.48 -6.76 -1.39
N LYS A 188 -21.42 -6.04 -1.07
CA LYS A 188 -20.68 -5.17 -2.00
C LYS A 188 -19.20 -5.18 -1.67
N VAL A 189 -18.39 -4.76 -2.64
CA VAL A 189 -16.96 -4.48 -2.45
C VAL A 189 -16.73 -2.98 -2.43
N ARG A 190 -15.99 -2.53 -1.43
CA ARG A 190 -15.47 -1.16 -1.41
C ARG A 190 -14.13 -1.15 -0.70
N TYR A 191 -13.08 -0.84 -1.46
CA TYR A 191 -11.73 -0.74 -0.90
C TYR A 191 -11.68 0.19 0.31
N ASP A 192 -11.15 -0.29 1.42
CA ASP A 192 -10.98 0.47 2.65
C ASP A 192 -9.68 0.08 3.37
N ASN A 193 -9.13 0.99 4.15
CA ASN A 193 -7.98 0.74 5.00
C ASN A 193 -8.40 0.38 6.44
N ALA A 194 -9.61 0.77 6.84
CA ALA A 194 -10.11 0.54 8.20
C ALA A 194 -10.21 -0.96 8.51
N GLY A 195 -10.71 -1.77 7.55
CA GLY A 195 -10.79 -3.21 7.70
C GLY A 195 -9.44 -3.87 8.00
N PHE A 196 -8.36 -3.42 7.34
CA PHE A 196 -7.03 -3.95 7.59
C PHE A 196 -6.40 -3.45 8.89
N ASN A 197 -6.70 -2.24 9.34
CA ASN A 197 -6.31 -1.79 10.68
C ASN A 197 -7.04 -2.62 11.77
N LEU A 198 -8.32 -2.92 11.59
CA LEU A 198 -9.07 -3.81 12.47
C LEU A 198 -8.52 -5.25 12.44
N ALA A 199 -8.14 -5.76 11.27
CA ALA A 199 -7.50 -7.07 11.16
C ALA A 199 -6.18 -7.12 11.94
N ALA A 200 -5.35 -6.06 11.88
CA ALA A 200 -4.13 -5.95 12.69
C ALA A 200 -4.44 -5.93 14.20
N ALA A 201 -5.49 -5.20 14.62
CA ALA A 201 -5.94 -5.22 16.02
C ALA A 201 -6.42 -6.62 16.45
N ILE A 202 -7.07 -7.37 15.55
CA ILE A 202 -7.46 -8.76 15.81
C ILE A 202 -6.22 -9.66 15.93
N VAL A 203 -5.18 -9.46 15.12
CA VAL A 203 -3.90 -10.18 15.29
C VAL A 203 -3.34 -9.96 16.69
N GLU A 204 -3.33 -8.73 17.21
CA GLU A 204 -2.87 -8.45 18.59
C GLU A 204 -3.68 -9.22 19.62
N LYS A 205 -5.01 -9.19 19.52
CA LYS A 205 -5.91 -9.86 20.48
C LYS A 205 -5.76 -11.38 20.42
N ALA A 206 -5.67 -11.97 19.23
CA ALA A 206 -5.61 -13.42 19.05
C ALA A 206 -4.21 -13.99 19.37
N SER A 207 -3.15 -13.23 19.14
CA SER A 207 -1.77 -13.65 19.40
C SER A 207 -1.29 -13.32 20.82
N GLY A 208 -1.86 -12.30 21.46
CA GLY A 208 -1.34 -11.72 22.71
C GLY A 208 -0.05 -10.92 22.51
N MET A 209 0.30 -10.54 21.28
CA MET A 209 1.51 -9.79 20.94
C MET A 209 1.15 -8.48 20.23
N PRO A 210 1.94 -7.40 20.39
CA PRO A 210 1.86 -6.24 19.49
C PRO A 210 2.00 -6.68 18.03
N PHE A 211 1.24 -6.04 17.13
CA PHE A 211 1.18 -6.42 15.70
C PHE A 211 2.57 -6.45 15.04
N GLU A 212 3.39 -5.42 15.27
CA GLU A 212 4.77 -5.38 14.77
C GLU A 212 5.60 -6.58 15.24
N ARG A 213 5.50 -6.91 16.54
CA ARG A 213 6.22 -8.05 17.09
C ARG A 213 5.75 -9.37 16.47
N TYR A 214 4.44 -9.51 16.25
CA TYR A 214 3.90 -10.71 15.59
C TYR A 214 4.46 -10.85 14.18
N LEU A 215 4.38 -9.81 13.35
CA LEU A 215 4.94 -9.82 11.99
C LEU A 215 6.42 -10.18 12.00
N ARG A 216 7.20 -9.54 12.86
CA ARG A 216 8.64 -9.78 12.96
C ARG A 216 8.96 -11.21 13.35
N THR A 217 8.34 -11.76 14.40
CA THR A 217 8.69 -13.05 14.95
C THR A 217 8.10 -14.22 14.17
N VAL A 218 6.92 -14.05 13.56
CA VAL A 218 6.19 -15.13 12.88
C VAL A 218 6.44 -15.11 11.37
N LEU A 219 6.62 -13.93 10.76
CA LEU A 219 6.78 -13.81 9.32
C LEU A 219 8.20 -13.40 8.92
N PHE A 220 8.74 -12.30 9.46
CA PHE A 220 9.97 -11.73 8.91
C PHE A 220 11.21 -12.54 9.27
N GLN A 221 11.46 -12.78 10.57
CA GLN A 221 12.65 -13.49 11.03
C GLN A 221 12.78 -14.92 10.46
N PRO A 222 11.70 -15.76 10.43
CA PRO A 222 11.82 -17.10 9.85
C PRO A 222 12.13 -17.10 8.35
N LEU A 223 11.85 -16.01 7.65
CA LEU A 223 12.07 -15.85 6.21
C LEU A 223 13.33 -15.05 5.88
N GLY A 224 14.05 -14.53 6.88
CA GLY A 224 15.25 -13.71 6.69
C GLY A 224 14.95 -12.35 6.06
N LEU A 225 13.78 -11.74 6.36
CA LEU A 225 13.40 -10.41 5.86
C LEU A 225 13.98 -9.33 6.77
N ASP A 226 15.29 -9.16 6.73
CA ASP A 226 16.03 -8.33 7.69
C ASP A 226 15.88 -6.82 7.43
N HIS A 227 15.49 -6.45 6.21
CA HIS A 227 15.26 -5.06 5.78
C HIS A 227 13.76 -4.73 5.64
N THR A 228 12.90 -5.58 6.20
CA THR A 228 11.44 -5.39 6.21
C THR A 228 10.95 -5.08 7.62
N GLY A 229 10.10 -4.08 7.75
CA GLY A 229 9.54 -3.71 9.06
C GLY A 229 8.31 -2.83 8.97
N LEU A 230 7.78 -2.49 10.16
CA LEU A 230 6.62 -1.63 10.35
C LEU A 230 7.05 -0.25 10.84
N GLY A 231 6.40 0.80 10.36
CA GLY A 231 6.63 2.15 10.86
C GLY A 231 7.77 2.88 10.14
N ASP A 232 8.45 3.75 10.87
CA ASP A 232 9.56 4.53 10.35
C ASP A 232 10.90 3.84 10.61
N THR A 233 11.80 3.90 9.65
CA THR A 233 13.18 3.43 9.80
C THR A 233 14.15 4.37 9.09
N PRO A 234 15.37 4.56 9.62
CA PRO A 234 16.44 5.26 8.90
C PRO A 234 16.72 4.58 7.55
N GLY A 235 17.08 5.38 6.55
CA GLY A 235 17.49 4.85 5.24
C GLY A 235 16.36 4.59 4.25
N VAL A 236 15.10 4.64 4.63
CA VAL A 236 13.97 4.61 3.67
C VAL A 236 14.17 5.70 2.61
N ALA A 237 13.85 5.39 1.36
CA ALA A 237 13.85 6.37 0.29
C ALA A 237 12.91 7.54 0.63
N VAL A 238 13.32 8.76 0.29
CA VAL A 238 12.44 9.93 0.35
C VAL A 238 11.41 9.82 -0.77
N GLY A 239 10.15 10.05 -0.44
CA GLY A 239 9.07 10.04 -1.43
C GLY A 239 8.94 11.37 -2.15
N TYR A 240 8.80 11.34 -3.48
CA TYR A 240 8.75 12.53 -4.34
C TYR A 240 7.45 12.59 -5.16
N ALA A 241 7.19 13.77 -5.70
CA ALA A 241 6.17 13.99 -6.72
C ALA A 241 6.66 15.00 -7.77
N ASN A 242 6.21 14.84 -9.01
CA ASN A 242 6.52 15.76 -10.10
C ASN A 242 5.49 16.89 -10.12
N PHE A 243 5.96 18.12 -10.19
CA PHE A 243 5.12 19.31 -10.38
C PHE A 243 5.62 20.12 -11.58
N PRO A 244 4.84 21.08 -12.10
CA PRO A 244 5.32 21.95 -13.18
C PRO A 244 6.65 22.65 -12.87
N GLN A 245 6.87 22.99 -11.58
CA GLN A 245 8.05 23.67 -11.08
C GLN A 245 9.26 22.71 -10.85
N GLY A 246 9.06 21.42 -10.90
CA GLY A 246 10.11 20.44 -10.68
C GLY A 246 9.69 19.25 -9.82
N LEU A 247 10.70 18.52 -9.35
CA LEU A 247 10.55 17.41 -8.41
C LEU A 247 10.51 17.95 -6.97
N ALA A 248 9.52 17.53 -6.17
CA ALA A 248 9.46 17.92 -4.77
C ALA A 248 9.30 16.73 -3.86
N ALA A 249 10.03 16.73 -2.74
CA ALA A 249 9.83 15.79 -1.65
C ALA A 249 8.42 15.95 -1.07
N GLN A 250 7.77 14.83 -0.81
CA GLN A 250 6.42 14.83 -0.26
C GLN A 250 6.46 14.77 1.26
N THR A 251 5.66 15.62 1.90
CA THR A 251 5.39 15.49 3.34
C THR A 251 4.79 14.11 3.60
N GLN A 252 5.43 13.34 4.46
CA GLN A 252 4.95 12.02 4.82
C GLN A 252 3.84 12.14 5.86
N PRO A 253 2.65 11.58 5.59
CA PRO A 253 1.69 11.33 6.66
C PRO A 253 2.29 10.36 7.67
N ASN A 254 1.88 10.43 8.92
CA ASN A 254 2.30 9.46 9.93
C ASN A 254 1.77 8.07 9.55
N VAL A 255 2.66 7.12 9.33
CA VAL A 255 2.29 5.78 8.84
C VAL A 255 1.49 4.97 9.85
N SER A 256 1.48 5.34 11.14
CA SER A 256 0.68 4.67 12.15
C SER A 256 -0.83 4.74 11.86
N VAL A 257 -1.30 5.71 11.06
CA VAL A 257 -2.71 5.81 10.66
C VAL A 257 -3.16 4.69 9.70
N VAL A 258 -2.22 3.92 9.16
CA VAL A 258 -2.46 2.78 8.27
C VAL A 258 -1.67 1.54 8.72
N THR A 259 -1.48 1.37 10.03
CA THR A 259 -0.63 0.32 10.63
C THR A 259 -0.86 -1.06 10.00
N GLY A 260 -2.12 -1.53 9.92
CA GLY A 260 -2.45 -2.81 9.29
C GLY A 260 -2.61 -2.76 7.77
N ALA A 261 -2.75 -1.55 7.21
CA ALA A 261 -3.17 -1.37 5.82
C ALA A 261 -2.03 -0.94 4.88
N GLY A 262 -0.93 -0.36 5.42
CA GLY A 262 0.03 0.29 4.55
C GLY A 262 1.34 0.77 5.17
N ALA A 263 1.64 0.41 6.42
CA ALA A 263 2.76 0.98 7.15
C ALA A 263 4.10 0.23 6.99
N LEU A 264 4.15 -0.85 6.20
CA LEU A 264 5.40 -1.58 6.01
C LEU A 264 6.35 -0.85 5.06
N TYR A 265 7.63 -1.08 5.30
CA TYR A 265 8.71 -0.83 4.36
C TYR A 265 9.45 -2.14 4.04
N SER A 266 10.09 -2.22 2.88
CA SER A 266 10.89 -3.37 2.47
C SER A 266 11.85 -3.01 1.34
N THR A 267 12.78 -3.91 1.03
CA THR A 267 13.65 -3.86 -0.13
C THR A 267 13.13 -4.76 -1.26
N LEU A 268 13.74 -4.68 -2.45
CA LEU A 268 13.42 -5.57 -3.57
C LEU A 268 13.68 -7.04 -3.21
N ASP A 269 14.82 -7.32 -2.57
CA ASP A 269 15.25 -8.68 -2.25
C ASP A 269 14.39 -9.31 -1.15
N ASP A 270 14.05 -8.56 -0.09
CA ASP A 270 13.14 -9.04 0.94
C ASP A 270 11.73 -9.31 0.37
N MET A 271 11.25 -8.43 -0.52
CA MET A 271 9.98 -8.67 -1.21
C MET A 271 10.01 -9.93 -2.07
N LEU A 272 11.13 -10.22 -2.77
CA LEU A 272 11.26 -11.47 -3.51
C LEU A 272 11.25 -12.68 -2.57
N ALA A 273 11.96 -12.60 -1.45
CA ALA A 273 11.96 -13.67 -0.44
C ALA A 273 10.54 -13.90 0.13
N TRP A 274 9.79 -12.82 0.37
CA TRP A 274 8.39 -12.89 0.78
C TRP A 274 7.49 -13.55 -0.26
N GLU A 275 7.50 -13.09 -1.52
CA GLU A 275 6.65 -13.63 -2.59
C GLU A 275 6.94 -15.13 -2.81
N ARG A 276 8.21 -15.51 -2.84
CA ARG A 276 8.62 -16.93 -2.90
C ARG A 276 8.10 -17.75 -1.74
N ALA A 277 8.12 -17.20 -0.52
CA ALA A 277 7.65 -17.90 0.66
C ALA A 277 6.13 -18.03 0.66
N LEU A 278 5.41 -16.96 0.32
CA LEU A 278 3.96 -16.93 0.29
C LEU A 278 3.41 -17.88 -0.76
N HIS A 279 3.84 -17.73 -2.01
CA HIS A 279 3.36 -18.54 -3.13
C HIS A 279 3.96 -19.96 -3.16
N GLY A 280 5.10 -20.17 -2.51
CA GLY A 280 5.76 -21.46 -2.36
C GLY A 280 5.30 -22.29 -1.15
N GLY A 281 4.26 -21.86 -0.43
CA GLY A 281 3.67 -22.63 0.68
C GLY A 281 4.49 -22.67 1.97
N ARG A 282 5.43 -21.73 2.17
CA ARG A 282 6.24 -21.64 3.40
C ARG A 282 5.63 -20.76 4.48
N VAL A 283 4.61 -19.97 4.14
CA VAL A 283 3.92 -19.02 5.05
C VAL A 283 2.61 -19.60 5.56
N LEU A 284 1.81 -20.18 4.67
CA LEU A 284 0.45 -20.62 4.92
C LEU A 284 0.28 -22.10 4.58
N SER A 285 -0.66 -22.75 5.27
CA SER A 285 -1.18 -24.04 4.81
C SER A 285 -1.77 -23.88 3.40
N ARG A 286 -1.82 -24.98 2.64
CA ARG A 286 -2.44 -24.98 1.31
C ARG A 286 -3.87 -24.45 1.34
N ALA A 287 -4.67 -24.88 2.33
CA ALA A 287 -6.06 -24.46 2.47
C ALA A 287 -6.18 -22.95 2.74
N SER A 288 -5.35 -22.39 3.63
CA SER A 288 -5.33 -20.94 3.90
C SER A 288 -4.82 -20.13 2.72
N TYR A 289 -3.83 -20.64 1.97
CA TYR A 289 -3.37 -20.00 0.74
C TYR A 289 -4.46 -19.97 -0.35
N GLU A 290 -5.15 -21.10 -0.58
CA GLU A 290 -6.28 -21.18 -1.50
C GLU A 290 -7.41 -20.20 -1.12
N GLN A 291 -7.71 -20.07 0.18
CA GLN A 291 -8.61 -19.02 0.67
C GLN A 291 -8.09 -17.61 0.40
N MET A 292 -6.79 -17.38 0.57
CA MET A 292 -6.20 -16.06 0.36
C MET A 292 -6.37 -15.56 -1.08
N ILE A 293 -6.20 -16.45 -2.06
CA ILE A 293 -6.24 -16.09 -3.49
C ILE A 293 -7.63 -16.21 -4.13
N ALA A 294 -8.59 -16.83 -3.43
CA ALA A 294 -9.95 -16.99 -3.95
C ALA A 294 -10.66 -15.64 -4.11
N ASP A 295 -11.60 -15.57 -5.04
CA ASP A 295 -12.48 -14.40 -5.19
C ASP A 295 -13.56 -14.39 -4.11
N HIS A 296 -13.57 -13.39 -3.25
CA HIS A 296 -14.55 -13.17 -2.19
C HIS A 296 -15.54 -12.04 -2.50
N ALA A 297 -15.43 -11.42 -3.67
CA ALA A 297 -16.37 -10.40 -4.08
C ALA A 297 -17.71 -11.01 -4.49
N PRO A 298 -18.85 -10.35 -4.23
CA PRO A 298 -20.13 -10.74 -4.79
C PRO A 298 -20.05 -10.91 -6.32
N ALA A 299 -20.78 -11.91 -6.85
CA ALA A 299 -20.70 -12.25 -8.28
C ALA A 299 -21.13 -11.10 -9.20
N ASP A 300 -22.02 -10.23 -8.72
CA ASP A 300 -22.53 -9.05 -9.42
C ASP A 300 -21.64 -7.80 -9.22
N THR A 301 -20.45 -7.95 -8.65
CA THR A 301 -19.50 -6.83 -8.51
C THR A 301 -19.14 -6.28 -9.89
N PRO A 302 -19.44 -4.99 -10.16
CA PRO A 302 -19.25 -4.42 -11.48
C PRO A 302 -17.76 -4.25 -11.81
N GLU A 303 -17.46 -4.17 -13.10
CA GLU A 303 -16.18 -3.69 -13.59
C GLU A 303 -15.93 -2.25 -13.13
N GLU A 304 -14.72 -1.95 -12.74
CA GLU A 304 -14.35 -0.60 -12.32
C GLU A 304 -13.85 0.23 -13.51
N ARG A 305 -14.61 1.25 -13.92
CA ARG A 305 -14.18 2.26 -14.90
C ARG A 305 -13.74 1.68 -16.24
N GLY A 306 -14.46 0.70 -16.76
CA GLY A 306 -14.16 0.05 -18.04
C GLY A 306 -12.93 -0.87 -18.00
N ARG A 307 -12.45 -1.25 -16.84
CA ARG A 307 -11.41 -2.25 -16.65
C ARG A 307 -12.03 -3.61 -16.36
N PRO A 308 -11.43 -4.70 -16.86
CA PRO A 308 -11.89 -6.05 -16.51
C PRO A 308 -12.01 -6.21 -15.01
N ARG A 309 -13.10 -6.86 -14.56
CA ARG A 309 -13.31 -7.20 -13.15
C ARG A 309 -12.09 -7.97 -12.64
N ARG A 310 -11.60 -7.57 -11.48
CA ARG A 310 -10.58 -8.30 -10.74
C ARG A 310 -11.23 -9.17 -9.68
N ASP A 311 -10.57 -10.26 -9.35
CA ASP A 311 -10.93 -11.05 -8.18
C ASP A 311 -10.36 -10.38 -6.92
N TRP A 312 -11.12 -10.45 -5.83
CA TRP A 312 -10.81 -9.83 -4.55
C TRP A 312 -10.44 -10.91 -3.55
N GLY A 313 -9.16 -11.23 -3.45
CA GLY A 313 -8.62 -12.11 -2.42
C GLY A 313 -8.44 -11.39 -1.08
N TYR A 314 -7.84 -12.08 -0.12
CA TYR A 314 -7.48 -11.48 1.16
C TYR A 314 -6.18 -10.69 1.07
N GLY A 315 -6.31 -9.38 0.95
CA GLY A 315 -5.16 -8.47 0.82
C GLY A 315 -4.36 -8.59 -0.48
N ILE A 316 -4.88 -9.29 -1.46
CA ILE A 316 -4.35 -9.45 -2.82
C ILE A 316 -5.48 -9.45 -3.85
N PHE A 317 -5.12 -9.25 -5.12
CA PHE A 317 -6.05 -9.30 -6.25
C PHE A 317 -5.57 -10.30 -7.28
N THR A 318 -6.49 -10.79 -8.11
CA THR A 318 -6.16 -11.59 -9.28
C THR A 318 -6.79 -10.99 -10.53
N ASN A 319 -6.02 -10.89 -11.61
CA ASN A 319 -6.49 -10.37 -12.90
C ASN A 319 -5.52 -10.76 -14.03
N ARG A 320 -5.90 -10.45 -15.26
CA ARG A 320 -5.08 -10.53 -16.48
C ARG A 320 -4.64 -9.13 -16.90
N LEU A 321 -3.71 -8.54 -16.14
CA LEU A 321 -3.28 -7.14 -16.33
C LEU A 321 -2.61 -6.89 -17.69
N GLY A 322 -2.04 -7.92 -18.32
CA GLY A 322 -1.47 -7.85 -19.66
C GLY A 322 -2.47 -7.48 -20.76
N ARG A 323 -3.78 -7.52 -20.48
CA ARG A 323 -4.84 -6.99 -21.37
C ARG A 323 -4.93 -5.47 -21.41
N GLN A 324 -4.27 -4.78 -20.49
CA GLN A 324 -4.31 -3.32 -20.33
C GLN A 324 -3.10 -2.62 -20.96
N VAL A 325 -2.37 -3.33 -21.82
CA VAL A 325 -1.18 -2.81 -22.52
C VAL A 325 -1.22 -3.19 -24.01
N THR A 326 -0.47 -2.48 -24.83
CA THR A 326 -0.32 -2.75 -26.28
C THR A 326 1.16 -2.97 -26.65
N PRO A 327 1.49 -4.08 -27.33
CA PRO A 327 0.65 -5.24 -27.58
C PRO A 327 0.23 -5.95 -26.29
N SER A 328 -1.00 -6.45 -26.28
CA SER A 328 -1.55 -7.16 -25.11
C SER A 328 -1.07 -8.62 -25.05
N PHE A 329 -1.16 -9.21 -23.84
CA PHE A 329 -0.88 -10.62 -23.63
C PHE A 329 -1.77 -11.22 -22.53
N GLU A 330 -1.95 -12.54 -22.58
CA GLU A 330 -2.72 -13.29 -21.59
C GLU A 330 -1.78 -13.93 -20.58
N ALA A 331 -1.95 -13.55 -19.30
CA ALA A 331 -1.35 -14.22 -18.16
C ALA A 331 -2.17 -13.90 -16.90
N LEU A 332 -2.48 -14.91 -16.12
CA LEU A 332 -3.07 -14.71 -14.81
C LEU A 332 -2.01 -14.11 -13.88
N GLN A 333 -2.34 -13.05 -13.17
CA GLN A 333 -1.44 -12.36 -12.27
C GLN A 333 -2.11 -12.16 -10.91
N ILE A 334 -1.48 -12.64 -9.86
CA ILE A 334 -1.83 -12.35 -8.46
C ILE A 334 -1.01 -11.13 -8.07
N TYR A 335 -1.63 -10.09 -7.51
CA TYR A 335 -0.94 -8.82 -7.33
C TYR A 335 -1.50 -7.95 -6.22
N HIS A 336 -0.71 -6.98 -5.80
CA HIS A 336 -1.19 -5.80 -5.10
C HIS A 336 -0.42 -4.55 -5.53
N THR A 337 -1.12 -3.42 -5.60
CA THR A 337 -0.52 -2.11 -5.84
C THR A 337 -0.25 -1.39 -4.52
N GLY A 338 0.75 -0.52 -4.48
CA GLY A 338 1.02 0.37 -3.36
C GLY A 338 0.95 1.84 -3.77
N SER A 339 0.27 2.65 -2.98
CA SER A 339 0.21 4.10 -3.18
C SER A 339 0.27 4.82 -1.85
N TRP A 340 1.31 5.62 -1.65
CA TRP A 340 1.48 6.48 -0.49
C TRP A 340 2.07 7.82 -0.93
N SER A 341 2.15 8.79 -0.03
CA SER A 341 2.77 10.09 -0.33
C SER A 341 4.20 9.88 -0.86
N GLY A 342 4.41 10.15 -2.15
CA GLY A 342 5.70 9.97 -2.81
C GLY A 342 6.04 8.56 -3.27
N PHE A 343 5.16 7.56 -3.16
CA PHE A 343 5.47 6.17 -3.53
C PHE A 343 4.40 5.56 -4.44
N ARG A 344 4.86 4.72 -5.38
CA ARG A 344 4.05 3.87 -6.25
C ARG A 344 4.71 2.52 -6.40
N ASN A 345 3.97 1.46 -6.12
CA ASN A 345 4.48 0.10 -6.15
C ASN A 345 3.52 -0.82 -6.87
N LEU A 346 4.08 -1.87 -7.46
CA LEU A 346 3.32 -2.98 -8.02
C LEU A 346 4.13 -4.26 -7.82
N VAL A 347 3.52 -5.23 -7.17
CA VAL A 347 4.10 -6.56 -6.94
C VAL A 347 3.17 -7.56 -7.60
N LEU A 348 3.72 -8.44 -8.42
CA LEU A 348 3.02 -9.40 -9.26
C LEU A 348 3.62 -10.79 -9.09
N TYR A 349 2.76 -11.79 -9.09
CA TYR A 349 3.14 -13.19 -9.22
C TYR A 349 2.30 -13.87 -10.32
N GLN A 350 2.95 -14.60 -11.22
CA GLN A 350 2.33 -15.41 -12.25
C GLN A 350 2.56 -16.89 -11.89
N PRO A 351 1.49 -17.68 -11.59
CA PRO A 351 1.63 -18.99 -10.99
C PRO A 351 2.17 -20.08 -11.93
N ASP A 352 1.82 -20.07 -13.21
CA ASP A 352 2.14 -21.17 -14.15
C ASP A 352 3.65 -21.30 -14.38
N GLU A 353 4.35 -20.17 -14.53
CA GLU A 353 5.81 -20.10 -14.75
C GLU A 353 6.56 -19.62 -13.49
N GLN A 354 5.85 -19.44 -12.40
CA GLN A 354 6.40 -18.94 -11.13
C GLN A 354 7.20 -17.64 -11.28
N ILE A 355 6.67 -16.70 -12.09
CA ILE A 355 7.34 -15.41 -12.31
C ILE A 355 6.88 -14.41 -11.27
N THR A 356 7.84 -13.85 -10.56
CA THR A 356 7.65 -12.71 -9.64
C THR A 356 8.18 -11.44 -10.29
N VAL A 357 7.39 -10.38 -10.29
CA VAL A 357 7.81 -9.04 -10.73
C VAL A 357 7.55 -8.05 -9.60
N ILE A 358 8.56 -7.31 -9.21
CA ILE A 358 8.51 -6.30 -8.16
C ILE A 358 8.97 -4.99 -8.75
N VAL A 359 8.11 -3.97 -8.72
CA VAL A 359 8.44 -2.60 -9.11
C VAL A 359 8.11 -1.68 -7.94
N LEU A 360 9.14 -1.08 -7.33
CA LEU A 360 9.02 -0.14 -6.23
C LEU A 360 9.53 1.23 -6.69
N SER A 361 8.71 2.27 -6.54
CA SER A 361 9.08 3.63 -6.92
C SER A 361 8.87 4.60 -5.77
N ASN A 362 9.83 5.52 -5.59
CA ASN A 362 9.73 6.64 -4.68
C ASN A 362 9.27 7.94 -5.37
N ASN A 363 8.45 7.82 -6.42
CA ASN A 363 7.80 8.95 -7.08
C ASN A 363 6.29 8.70 -7.29
N TYR A 364 5.46 9.53 -6.66
CA TYR A 364 4.00 9.39 -6.67
C TYR A 364 3.38 9.44 -8.06
N HIS A 365 3.93 10.23 -8.99
CA HIS A 365 3.39 10.41 -10.33
C HIS A 365 3.85 9.35 -11.35
N GLN A 366 4.65 8.38 -10.92
CA GLN A 366 5.12 7.29 -11.80
C GLN A 366 4.19 6.06 -11.79
N ARG A 367 2.88 6.29 -11.65
CA ARG A 367 1.90 5.19 -11.65
C ARG A 367 1.92 4.43 -12.98
N ASP A 368 1.88 5.15 -14.08
CA ASP A 368 1.78 4.56 -15.42
C ASP A 368 3.09 3.90 -15.81
N GLU A 369 4.23 4.50 -15.48
CA GLU A 369 5.55 3.91 -15.67
C GLU A 369 5.72 2.61 -14.86
N VAL A 370 5.34 2.61 -13.58
CA VAL A 370 5.38 1.41 -12.73
C VAL A 370 4.54 0.29 -13.32
N PHE A 371 3.33 0.59 -13.80
CA PHE A 371 2.46 -0.40 -14.40
C PHE A 371 3.04 -0.92 -15.73
N LEU A 372 3.48 -0.03 -16.61
CA LEU A 372 4.06 -0.41 -17.90
C LEU A 372 5.32 -1.26 -17.72
N LEU A 373 6.26 -0.83 -16.88
CA LEU A 373 7.50 -1.58 -16.59
C LEU A 373 7.20 -2.97 -16.01
N ALA A 374 6.21 -3.08 -15.14
CA ALA A 374 5.81 -4.36 -14.58
C ALA A 374 5.23 -5.31 -15.65
N GLN A 375 4.41 -4.80 -16.59
CA GLN A 375 3.86 -5.61 -17.69
C GLN A 375 4.92 -5.93 -18.75
N GLN A 376 5.86 -5.03 -19.02
CA GLN A 376 7.05 -5.28 -19.86
C GLN A 376 7.90 -6.41 -19.29
N ALA A 377 8.21 -6.33 -18.00
CA ALA A 377 8.97 -7.35 -17.29
C ALA A 377 8.27 -8.73 -17.33
N MET A 378 6.97 -8.76 -17.08
CA MET A 378 6.17 -9.99 -17.14
C MET A 378 6.13 -10.56 -18.56
N ALA A 379 5.88 -9.73 -19.58
CA ALA A 379 5.81 -10.16 -20.97
C ALA A 379 7.14 -10.75 -21.46
N GLU A 380 8.26 -10.05 -21.23
CA GLU A 380 9.58 -10.53 -21.62
C GLU A 380 9.96 -11.83 -20.91
N ALA A 381 9.71 -11.91 -19.59
CA ALA A 381 9.96 -13.14 -18.84
C ALA A 381 9.11 -14.32 -19.33
N LEU A 382 7.89 -14.08 -19.81
CA LEU A 382 7.01 -15.11 -20.40
C LEU A 382 7.27 -15.39 -21.90
N GLY A 383 8.19 -14.65 -22.55
CA GLY A 383 8.37 -14.74 -24.01
C GLY A 383 7.14 -14.26 -24.81
N LYS A 384 6.39 -13.31 -24.26
CA LYS A 384 5.21 -12.69 -24.90
C LYS A 384 5.61 -11.41 -25.63
N PRO A 385 4.75 -10.87 -26.53
CA PRO A 385 5.00 -9.59 -27.18
C PRO A 385 5.26 -8.48 -26.16
N PHE A 386 6.34 -7.72 -26.34
CA PHE A 386 6.79 -6.70 -25.40
C PHE A 386 5.90 -5.45 -25.48
N PRO A 387 5.21 -5.05 -24.40
CA PRO A 387 4.34 -3.89 -24.41
C PRO A 387 5.09 -2.57 -24.55
N THR A 388 4.54 -1.64 -25.33
CA THR A 388 5.13 -0.32 -25.53
C THR A 388 4.29 0.82 -24.96
N THR A 389 2.98 0.60 -24.79
CA THR A 389 2.04 1.60 -24.28
C THR A 389 0.98 0.95 -23.39
N LEU A 390 0.31 1.80 -22.62
CA LEU A 390 -0.91 1.43 -21.88
C LEU A 390 -2.13 1.58 -22.78
N ASP A 391 -3.09 0.67 -22.66
CA ASP A 391 -4.44 0.88 -23.19
C ASP A 391 -5.18 1.83 -22.22
N ARG A 392 -5.68 2.95 -22.75
CA ARG A 392 -6.37 4.00 -21.99
C ARG A 392 -7.88 3.86 -22.07
#